data_67c65fd5377b7b8470542606cc962f8f
#
_entry.id   67c65fd5377b7b8470542606cc962f8f
#
_cell.length_a   1.000
_cell.length_b   1.000
_cell.length_c   1.000
_cell.angle_alpha   90.00
_cell.angle_beta   90.00
_cell.angle_gamma   90.00
#
_symmetry.space_group_name_H-M   'P 1'
#
loop_
_entity.id
_entity.type
_entity.pdbx_description
1 polymer ?
#
loop_
_entity_poly.entity_id
_entity_poly.type
_entity_poly.pdbx_seq_one_letter_code
_entity_poly.pdbx_strand_id
1 'polypeptide(L)'
;MVDAVHAVNPECEVLTTRKSMPGAKDLLTCAVMAGGAFPHRLGLSETVLVFEQHLAFFGAFSRFVEELPRIKARCVEKKLFVEADAKRAIALARASAGGHGVDGIQLDKVPVSELAELARRIREIDPRITIIAAGGINPQNAGVYAACGVDGLATTAPFTAKPVDMSVRMRSLE
;
A
#
# COMPACT_ATOMS: atom_id res chain seq x y z
N MET A 1 8.25 -1.62 13.67
CA MET A 1 7.18 -1.94 12.70
C MET A 1 7.71 -2.84 11.60
N VAL A 2 8.75 -2.43 10.88
CA VAL A 2 9.39 -3.25 9.83
C VAL A 2 9.78 -4.62 10.36
N ASP A 3 10.54 -4.70 11.45
CA ASP A 3 10.94 -5.98 12.07
C ASP A 3 9.75 -6.88 12.40
N ALA A 4 8.64 -6.31 12.89
CA ALA A 4 7.44 -7.07 13.22
C ALA A 4 6.71 -7.60 11.96
N VAL A 5 6.82 -6.91 10.84
CA VAL A 5 6.30 -7.35 9.53
C VAL A 5 7.19 -8.46 8.97
N HIS A 6 8.49 -8.23 8.89
CA HIS A 6 9.45 -9.17 8.31
C HIS A 6 9.62 -10.45 9.15
N ALA A 7 9.39 -10.40 10.47
CA ALA A 7 9.37 -11.60 11.31
C ALA A 7 8.26 -12.59 10.93
N VAL A 8 7.21 -12.12 10.27
CA VAL A 8 6.04 -12.94 9.89
C VAL A 8 5.99 -13.18 8.38
N ASN A 9 6.28 -12.15 7.60
CA ASN A 9 6.29 -12.18 6.13
C ASN A 9 7.46 -11.34 5.61
N PRO A 10 8.63 -11.94 5.35
CA PRO A 10 9.82 -11.23 4.88
C PRO A 10 9.64 -10.52 3.53
N GLU A 11 8.69 -10.95 2.71
CA GLU A 11 8.40 -10.36 1.40
C GLU A 11 7.39 -9.19 1.47
N CYS A 12 6.80 -8.94 2.64
CA CYS A 12 5.82 -7.87 2.81
C CYS A 12 6.49 -6.55 3.15
N GLU A 13 6.28 -5.53 2.33
CA GLU A 13 6.89 -4.22 2.51
C GLU A 13 6.04 -3.25 3.33
N VAL A 14 6.69 -2.45 4.16
CA VAL A 14 6.05 -1.32 4.85
C VAL A 14 6.15 -0.07 3.98
N LEU A 15 5.01 0.42 3.53
CA LEU A 15 4.88 1.51 2.58
C LEU A 15 4.28 2.75 3.25
N THR A 16 4.94 3.91 3.14
CA THR A 16 4.39 5.13 3.72
C THR A 16 3.58 5.93 2.71
N THR A 17 2.45 6.47 3.16
CA THR A 17 1.63 7.36 2.33
C THR A 17 2.34 8.70 2.07
N ARG A 18 1.77 9.55 1.19
CA ARG A 18 2.22 10.93 0.99
C ARG A 18 1.66 11.95 2.01
N LYS A 19 0.95 11.47 3.03
CA LYS A 19 0.35 12.30 4.08
C LYS A 19 1.39 12.63 5.15
N SER A 20 2.43 13.37 4.75
CA SER A 20 3.53 13.81 5.60
C SER A 20 3.43 15.30 5.95
N MET A 21 4.27 15.76 6.85
CA MET A 21 4.35 17.18 7.21
C MET A 21 4.74 18.02 5.98
N PRO A 22 4.01 19.10 5.66
CA PRO A 22 4.37 20.00 4.58
C PRO A 22 5.80 20.54 4.74
N GLY A 23 6.55 20.57 3.64
CA GLY A 23 7.93 21.06 3.62
C GLY A 23 8.99 20.09 4.13
N ALA A 24 8.62 18.96 4.75
CA ALA A 24 9.57 17.98 5.30
C ALA A 24 9.72 16.70 4.47
N LYS A 25 9.23 16.67 3.22
CA LYS A 25 9.15 15.47 2.41
C LYS A 25 10.50 14.73 2.29
N ASP A 26 11.56 15.43 1.94
CA ASP A 26 12.85 14.83 1.67
C ASP A 26 13.46 14.22 2.94
N LEU A 27 13.42 14.96 4.04
CA LEU A 27 13.90 14.50 5.35
C LEU A 27 13.11 13.25 5.81
N LEU A 28 11.79 13.31 5.71
CA LEU A 28 10.93 12.20 6.12
C LEU A 28 11.10 10.98 5.22
N THR A 29 11.33 11.17 3.92
CA THR A 29 11.64 10.07 3.00
C THR A 29 12.94 9.38 3.39
N CYS A 30 14.01 10.15 3.66
CA CYS A 30 15.28 9.60 4.15
C CYS A 30 15.10 8.83 5.47
N ALA A 31 14.34 9.39 6.43
CA ALA A 31 14.09 8.74 7.70
C ALA A 31 13.29 7.43 7.54
N VAL A 32 12.30 7.40 6.68
CA VAL A 32 11.50 6.20 6.36
C VAL A 32 12.39 5.11 5.78
N MET A 33 13.24 5.44 4.80
CA MET A 33 14.16 4.49 4.18
C MET A 33 15.23 4.00 5.14
N ALA A 34 15.77 4.88 5.99
CA ALA A 34 16.71 4.49 7.04
C ALA A 34 16.09 3.53 8.08
N GLY A 35 14.77 3.60 8.28
CA GLY A 35 13.99 2.68 9.11
C GLY A 35 13.57 1.39 8.41
N GLY A 36 14.04 1.13 7.18
CA GLY A 36 13.74 -0.07 6.39
C GLY A 36 12.35 -0.10 5.75
N ALA A 37 11.63 1.01 5.75
CA ALA A 37 10.36 1.15 5.04
C ALA A 37 10.55 1.94 3.74
N PHE A 38 9.55 1.94 2.86
CA PHE A 38 9.61 2.64 1.57
C PHE A 38 8.45 3.62 1.40
N PRO A 39 8.61 4.71 0.65
CA PRO A 39 7.46 5.51 0.21
C PRO A 39 6.63 4.68 -0.78
N HIS A 40 5.30 4.65 -0.57
CA HIS A 40 4.38 3.99 -1.51
C HIS A 40 4.52 4.59 -2.93
N ARG A 41 4.64 5.92 -2.98
CA ARG A 41 5.01 6.72 -4.16
C ARG A 41 5.43 8.10 -3.71
N LEU A 42 6.38 8.70 -4.41
CA LEU A 42 6.90 10.03 -4.08
C LEU A 42 6.08 11.16 -4.73
N GLY A 43 5.40 10.87 -5.83
CA GLY A 43 4.65 11.87 -6.60
C GLY A 43 3.62 11.29 -7.54
N LEU A 44 3.25 12.10 -8.55
CA LEU A 44 2.29 11.72 -9.60
C LEU A 44 2.95 11.06 -10.82
N SER A 45 4.27 11.09 -10.90
CA SER A 45 5.05 10.54 -12.03
C SER A 45 5.41 9.07 -11.87
N GLU A 46 4.95 8.43 -10.81
CA GLU A 46 5.22 7.01 -10.54
C GLU A 46 3.96 6.16 -10.77
N THR A 47 3.63 5.25 -9.84
CA THR A 47 2.44 4.41 -9.90
C THR A 47 1.16 5.27 -10.03
N VAL A 48 0.31 4.93 -10.98
CA VAL A 48 -1.05 5.46 -11.06
C VAL A 48 -1.90 4.77 -10.01
N LEU A 49 -2.47 5.53 -9.07
CA LEU A 49 -3.37 5.01 -8.04
C LEU A 49 -4.73 5.68 -8.15
N VAL A 50 -5.73 4.87 -8.46
CA VAL A 50 -7.13 5.28 -8.61
C VAL A 50 -7.84 5.07 -7.28
N PHE A 51 -8.47 6.14 -6.77
CA PHE A 51 -9.30 6.14 -5.56
C PHE A 51 -10.79 6.26 -5.90
N GLU A 52 -11.66 6.07 -4.93
CA GLU A 52 -13.12 6.25 -5.05
C GLU A 52 -13.49 7.58 -5.74
N GLN A 53 -12.82 8.67 -5.38
CA GLN A 53 -13.07 9.99 -5.94
C GLN A 53 -12.83 10.05 -7.47
N HIS A 54 -11.88 9.26 -7.97
CA HIS A 54 -11.61 9.17 -9.40
C HIS A 54 -12.66 8.32 -10.11
N LEU A 55 -13.20 7.30 -9.44
CA LEU A 55 -14.25 6.44 -9.99
C LEU A 55 -15.56 7.22 -10.25
N ALA A 56 -15.81 8.31 -9.52
CA ALA A 56 -16.96 9.16 -9.71
C ALA A 56 -17.06 9.73 -11.14
N PHE A 57 -15.93 9.94 -11.82
CA PHE A 57 -15.92 10.43 -13.21
C PHE A 57 -16.45 9.40 -14.23
N PHE A 58 -16.53 8.14 -13.85
CA PHE A 58 -17.08 7.06 -14.69
C PHE A 58 -18.58 6.85 -14.44
N GLY A 59 -19.15 7.46 -13.40
CA GLY A 59 -20.54 7.31 -12.99
C GLY A 59 -20.85 5.98 -12.33
N ALA A 60 -20.34 4.86 -12.85
CA ALA A 60 -20.52 3.53 -12.28
C ALA A 60 -19.20 2.74 -12.30
N PHE A 61 -18.99 1.89 -11.28
CA PHE A 61 -17.81 1.03 -11.21
C PHE A 61 -17.70 0.05 -12.39
N SER A 62 -18.81 -0.46 -12.89
CA SER A 62 -18.85 -1.33 -14.09
C SER A 62 -18.25 -0.65 -15.32
N ARG A 63 -18.56 0.64 -15.52
CA ARG A 63 -17.99 1.44 -16.62
C ARG A 63 -16.49 1.63 -16.47
N PHE A 64 -16.00 1.84 -15.27
CA PHE A 64 -14.56 1.89 -15.02
C PHE A 64 -13.90 0.55 -15.37
N VAL A 65 -14.51 -0.58 -14.99
CA VAL A 65 -14.01 -1.91 -15.31
C VAL A 65 -13.98 -2.15 -16.83
N GLU A 66 -14.99 -1.72 -17.57
CA GLU A 66 -15.03 -1.80 -19.05
C GLU A 66 -13.91 -0.97 -19.71
N GLU A 67 -13.55 0.17 -19.11
CA GLU A 67 -12.47 1.05 -19.62
C GLU A 67 -11.05 0.62 -19.17
N LEU A 68 -10.91 -0.35 -18.25
CA LEU A 68 -9.62 -0.78 -17.73
C LEU A 68 -8.58 -1.09 -18.81
N PRO A 69 -8.89 -1.85 -19.89
CA PRO A 69 -7.90 -2.15 -20.92
C PRO A 69 -7.37 -0.88 -21.60
N ARG A 70 -8.25 0.10 -21.84
CA ARG A 70 -7.89 1.38 -22.45
C ARG A 70 -7.05 2.24 -21.52
N ILE A 71 -7.38 2.26 -20.22
CA ILE A 71 -6.61 2.96 -19.20
C ILE A 71 -5.24 2.32 -19.06
N LYS A 72 -5.17 1.00 -18.97
CA LYS A 72 -3.93 0.23 -18.86
C LYS A 72 -3.00 0.46 -20.05
N ALA A 73 -3.53 0.49 -21.27
CA ALA A 73 -2.75 0.76 -22.46
C ALA A 73 -2.05 2.13 -22.45
N ARG A 74 -2.55 3.09 -21.67
CA ARG A 74 -1.92 4.42 -21.46
C ARG A 74 -0.90 4.44 -20.33
N CYS A 75 -0.84 3.41 -19.51
CA CYS A 75 0.12 3.26 -18.42
C CYS A 75 1.38 2.50 -18.89
N VAL A 76 2.03 2.94 -19.99
CA VAL A 76 3.12 2.20 -20.65
C VAL A 76 4.28 1.90 -19.71
N GLU A 77 4.74 2.89 -18.95
CA GLU A 77 5.87 2.76 -18.01
C GLU A 77 5.43 2.69 -16.54
N LYS A 78 4.11 2.73 -16.27
CA LYS A 78 3.59 2.87 -14.91
C LYS A 78 2.69 1.71 -14.54
N LYS A 79 2.81 1.27 -13.30
CA LYS A 79 1.85 0.34 -12.73
C LYS A 79 0.53 1.06 -12.43
N LEU A 80 -0.57 0.37 -12.69
CA LEU A 80 -1.93 0.82 -12.38
C LEU A 80 -2.44 0.12 -11.14
N PHE A 81 -2.67 0.87 -10.08
CA PHE A 81 -3.27 0.41 -8.83
C PHE A 81 -4.65 1.01 -8.65
N VAL A 82 -5.55 0.26 -8.03
CA VAL A 82 -6.90 0.73 -7.69
C VAL A 82 -7.18 0.44 -6.23
N GLU A 83 -7.66 1.44 -5.50
CA GLU A 83 -8.17 1.26 -4.15
C GLU A 83 -9.58 0.67 -4.19
N ALA A 84 -9.83 -0.39 -3.44
CA ALA A 84 -11.06 -1.13 -3.48
C ALA A 84 -11.43 -1.77 -2.15
N ASP A 85 -12.73 -1.92 -1.92
CA ASP A 85 -13.30 -2.84 -0.93
C ASP A 85 -13.20 -4.30 -1.41
N ALA A 86 -13.57 -5.25 -0.56
CA ALA A 86 -13.48 -6.68 -0.85
C ALA A 86 -14.27 -7.09 -2.12
N LYS A 87 -15.45 -6.52 -2.34
CA LYS A 87 -16.31 -6.86 -3.48
C LYS A 87 -15.73 -6.36 -4.80
N ARG A 88 -15.28 -5.10 -4.82
CA ARG A 88 -14.65 -4.48 -6.00
C ARG A 88 -13.30 -5.11 -6.30
N ALA A 89 -12.54 -5.52 -5.28
CA ALA A 89 -11.25 -6.19 -5.45
C ALA A 89 -11.36 -7.49 -6.27
N ILE A 90 -12.33 -8.33 -5.98
CA ILE A 90 -12.58 -9.55 -6.76
C ILE A 90 -13.01 -9.23 -8.20
N ALA A 91 -13.83 -8.21 -8.40
CA ALA A 91 -14.22 -7.80 -9.75
C ALA A 91 -13.02 -7.25 -10.56
N LEU A 92 -12.15 -6.47 -9.93
CA LEU A 92 -10.90 -5.99 -10.54
C LEU A 92 -9.96 -7.14 -10.88
N ALA A 93 -9.77 -8.11 -9.98
CA ALA A 93 -8.94 -9.27 -10.22
C ALA A 93 -9.42 -10.06 -11.45
N ARG A 94 -10.73 -10.32 -11.55
CA ARG A 94 -11.32 -11.01 -12.71
C ARG A 94 -11.15 -10.22 -14.01
N ALA A 95 -11.35 -8.91 -13.98
CA ALA A 95 -11.17 -8.04 -15.14
C ALA A 95 -9.69 -7.92 -15.57
N SER A 96 -8.76 -8.21 -14.67
CA SER A 96 -7.31 -8.14 -14.92
C SER A 96 -6.72 -9.45 -15.40
N ALA A 97 -7.43 -10.56 -15.27
CA ALA A 97 -7.02 -11.85 -15.78
C ALA A 97 -6.71 -11.76 -17.29
N GLY A 98 -5.48 -12.07 -17.68
CA GLY A 98 -5.01 -11.89 -19.06
C GLY A 98 -4.07 -10.68 -19.26
N GLY A 99 -3.85 -9.84 -18.24
CA GLY A 99 -2.81 -8.79 -18.26
C GLY A 99 -3.26 -7.41 -18.78
N HIS A 100 -4.55 -7.22 -19.01
CA HIS A 100 -5.10 -5.97 -19.53
C HIS A 100 -5.81 -5.10 -18.49
N GLY A 101 -5.63 -5.39 -17.22
CA GLY A 101 -6.28 -4.69 -16.13
C GLY A 101 -5.28 -4.00 -15.17
N VAL A 102 -5.55 -4.15 -13.85
CA VAL A 102 -4.72 -3.54 -12.82
C VAL A 102 -3.45 -4.37 -12.55
N ASP A 103 -2.36 -3.69 -12.18
CA ASP A 103 -1.14 -4.35 -11.69
C ASP A 103 -1.20 -4.59 -10.18
N GLY A 104 -2.06 -3.84 -9.48
CA GLY A 104 -2.21 -4.01 -8.04
C GLY A 104 -3.54 -3.48 -7.53
N ILE A 105 -3.93 -4.01 -6.38
CA ILE A 105 -5.14 -3.63 -5.65
C ILE A 105 -4.75 -3.17 -4.25
N GLN A 106 -5.17 -1.97 -3.88
CA GLN A 106 -5.04 -1.47 -2.53
C GLN A 106 -6.35 -1.71 -1.78
N LEU A 107 -6.31 -2.63 -0.81
CA LEU A 107 -7.44 -3.00 0.03
C LEU A 107 -7.55 -2.02 1.19
N ASP A 108 -8.51 -1.08 1.12
CA ASP A 108 -8.69 -0.07 2.17
C ASP A 108 -9.66 -0.57 3.24
N LYS A 109 -9.19 -0.56 4.49
CA LYS A 109 -9.97 -0.91 5.71
C LYS A 109 -10.64 -2.27 5.68
N VAL A 110 -10.10 -3.23 4.92
CA VAL A 110 -10.58 -4.61 4.97
C VAL A 110 -10.19 -5.22 6.33
N PRO A 111 -11.13 -5.78 7.08
CA PRO A 111 -10.83 -6.42 8.36
C PRO A 111 -9.83 -7.56 8.21
N VAL A 112 -8.93 -7.71 9.19
CA VAL A 112 -7.94 -8.81 9.20
C VAL A 112 -8.60 -10.18 9.07
N SER A 113 -9.77 -10.37 9.68
CA SER A 113 -10.54 -11.62 9.60
C SER A 113 -10.96 -12.01 8.18
N GLU A 114 -11.06 -11.05 7.26
CA GLU A 114 -11.46 -11.28 5.87
C GLU A 114 -10.27 -11.19 4.91
N LEU A 115 -9.19 -10.50 5.32
CA LEU A 115 -8.09 -10.10 4.45
C LEU A 115 -7.32 -11.30 3.89
N ALA A 116 -7.03 -12.30 4.72
CA ALA A 116 -6.27 -13.48 4.30
C ALA A 116 -7.02 -14.29 3.21
N GLU A 117 -8.30 -14.51 3.42
CA GLU A 117 -9.15 -15.22 2.45
C GLU A 117 -9.31 -14.40 1.16
N LEU A 118 -9.47 -13.08 1.29
CA LEU A 118 -9.56 -12.19 0.13
C LEU A 118 -8.26 -12.18 -0.68
N ALA A 119 -7.11 -12.08 -0.04
CA ALA A 119 -5.81 -12.14 -0.69
C ALA A 119 -5.60 -13.47 -1.43
N ARG A 120 -5.93 -14.58 -0.78
CA ARG A 120 -5.88 -15.91 -1.40
C ARG A 120 -6.74 -15.98 -2.68
N ARG A 121 -7.99 -15.51 -2.61
CA ARG A 121 -8.91 -15.50 -3.75
C ARG A 121 -8.45 -14.61 -4.90
N ILE A 122 -7.86 -13.45 -4.61
CA ILE A 122 -7.29 -12.58 -5.65
C ILE A 122 -6.15 -13.30 -6.35
N ARG A 123 -5.25 -13.98 -5.63
CA ARG A 123 -4.11 -14.70 -6.20
C ARG A 123 -4.54 -15.93 -7.01
N GLU A 124 -5.62 -16.59 -6.64
CA GLU A 124 -6.20 -17.69 -7.43
C GLU A 124 -6.73 -17.21 -8.79
N ILE A 125 -7.24 -15.97 -8.84
CA ILE A 125 -7.75 -15.39 -10.09
C ILE A 125 -6.58 -14.91 -10.95
N ASP A 126 -5.66 -14.12 -10.36
CA ASP A 126 -4.46 -13.62 -11.04
C ASP A 126 -3.30 -13.45 -10.03
N PRO A 127 -2.33 -14.37 -10.03
CA PRO A 127 -1.20 -14.33 -9.09
C PRO A 127 -0.24 -13.15 -9.30
N ARG A 128 -0.36 -12.41 -10.39
CA ARG A 128 0.51 -11.27 -10.71
C ARG A 128 0.07 -9.98 -10.04
N ILE A 129 -1.15 -9.93 -9.52
CA ILE A 129 -1.69 -8.73 -8.86
C ILE A 129 -0.95 -8.49 -7.54
N THR A 130 -0.34 -7.33 -7.42
CA THR A 130 0.21 -6.86 -6.14
C THR A 130 -0.92 -6.46 -5.20
N ILE A 131 -0.91 -6.98 -3.97
CA ILE A 131 -1.94 -6.73 -2.97
C ILE A 131 -1.35 -5.86 -1.86
N ILE A 132 -1.90 -4.67 -1.68
CA ILE A 132 -1.51 -3.74 -0.60
C ILE A 132 -2.67 -3.59 0.36
N ALA A 133 -2.45 -3.82 1.65
CA ALA A 133 -3.43 -3.48 2.68
C ALA A 133 -3.23 -2.04 3.16
N ALA A 134 -4.33 -1.33 3.40
CA ALA A 134 -4.34 0.05 3.86
C ALA A 134 -5.46 0.29 4.87
N GLY A 135 -5.37 1.40 5.60
CA GLY A 135 -6.40 1.83 6.55
C GLY A 135 -6.17 1.33 7.99
N GLY A 136 -5.76 2.22 8.88
CA GLY A 136 -5.60 1.95 10.32
C GLY A 136 -4.41 1.07 10.71
N ILE A 137 -3.48 0.80 9.79
CA ILE A 137 -2.29 0.00 10.04
C ILE A 137 -1.28 0.81 10.88
N ASN A 138 -0.77 0.20 11.95
CA ASN A 138 0.12 0.81 12.93
C ASN A 138 1.12 -0.24 13.47
N PRO A 139 2.12 0.15 14.29
CA PRO A 139 3.13 -0.77 14.78
C PRO A 139 2.59 -1.97 15.58
N GLN A 140 1.41 -1.84 16.21
CA GLN A 140 0.81 -2.88 17.05
C GLN A 140 0.09 -3.97 16.23
N ASN A 141 -0.40 -3.63 15.04
CA ASN A 141 -1.18 -4.56 14.21
C ASN A 141 -0.51 -4.95 12.89
N ALA A 142 0.60 -4.32 12.52
CA ALA A 142 1.25 -4.52 11.22
C ALA A 142 1.63 -5.99 10.96
N GLY A 143 2.18 -6.71 11.97
CA GLY A 143 2.52 -8.12 11.84
C GLY A 143 1.30 -9.00 11.54
N VAL A 144 0.14 -8.68 12.13
CA VAL A 144 -1.11 -9.43 11.89
C VAL A 144 -1.61 -9.21 10.46
N TYR A 145 -1.50 -7.98 9.93
CA TYR A 145 -1.83 -7.69 8.52
C TYR A 145 -0.85 -8.39 7.56
N ALA A 146 0.45 -8.38 7.87
CA ALA A 146 1.46 -9.05 7.05
C ALA A 146 1.25 -10.58 6.97
N ALA A 147 0.76 -11.21 8.05
CA ALA A 147 0.40 -12.62 8.10
C ALA A 147 -0.73 -13.01 7.14
N CYS A 148 -1.51 -12.05 6.65
CA CYS A 148 -2.59 -12.29 5.69
C CYS A 148 -2.11 -12.53 4.25
N GLY A 149 -0.79 -12.55 3.98
CA GLY A 149 -0.24 -12.84 2.67
C GLY A 149 -0.37 -11.69 1.66
N VAL A 150 -0.39 -10.46 2.14
CA VAL A 150 -0.31 -9.25 1.31
C VAL A 150 1.15 -8.89 1.00
N ASP A 151 1.39 -8.19 -0.10
CA ASP A 151 2.73 -7.79 -0.55
C ASP A 151 3.19 -6.48 0.10
N GLY A 152 2.26 -5.68 0.60
CA GLY A 152 2.62 -4.42 1.24
C GLY A 152 1.56 -3.88 2.19
N LEU A 153 2.00 -3.04 3.12
CA LEU A 153 1.20 -2.36 4.12
C LEU A 153 1.33 -0.85 3.96
N ALA A 154 0.29 -0.18 3.45
CA ALA A 154 0.29 1.28 3.31
C ALA A 154 -0.16 1.97 4.60
N THR A 155 0.69 2.80 5.18
CA THR A 155 0.45 3.44 6.47
C THR A 155 0.99 4.87 6.56
N THR A 156 0.42 5.68 7.45
CA THR A 156 0.95 6.99 7.86
C THR A 156 1.64 6.94 9.23
N ALA A 157 1.63 5.80 9.90
CA ALA A 157 2.10 5.66 11.28
C ALA A 157 3.54 6.20 11.52
N PRO A 158 4.52 6.03 10.61
CA PRO A 158 5.85 6.60 10.81
C PRO A 158 5.85 8.13 10.95
N PHE A 159 4.93 8.84 10.30
CA PHE A 159 4.86 10.31 10.36
C PHE A 159 4.14 10.86 11.60
N THR A 160 3.52 9.98 12.38
CA THR A 160 2.79 10.32 13.62
C THR A 160 3.45 9.68 14.84
N ALA A 161 4.66 9.15 14.69
CA ALA A 161 5.43 8.60 15.79
C ALA A 161 5.78 9.70 16.80
N LYS A 162 5.84 9.33 18.09
CA LYS A 162 6.30 10.26 19.13
C LYS A 162 7.79 10.57 18.91
N PRO A 163 8.25 11.80 19.21
CA PRO A 163 9.66 12.12 19.22
C PRO A 163 10.46 11.17 20.11
N VAL A 164 11.66 10.82 19.67
CA VAL A 164 12.59 10.06 20.50
C VAL A 164 13.16 10.99 21.58
N ASP A 165 13.02 10.58 22.84
CA ASP A 165 13.62 11.30 23.95
C ASP A 165 15.11 10.93 24.05
N MET A 166 15.97 11.88 23.75
CA MET A 166 17.42 11.69 23.70
C MET A 166 18.09 12.44 24.85
N SER A 167 19.01 11.78 25.54
CA SER A 167 19.80 12.37 26.62
C SER A 167 21.31 12.26 26.35
N VAL A 168 22.07 13.21 26.85
CA VAL A 168 23.55 13.21 26.80
C VAL A 168 24.10 12.97 28.20
N ARG A 169 25.06 12.09 28.31
CA ARG A 169 25.88 11.91 29.52
C ARG A 169 27.31 12.36 29.25
N MET A 170 27.76 13.34 30.03
CA MET A 170 29.16 13.80 29.99
C MET A 170 29.93 13.19 31.14
N ARG A 171 31.16 12.77 30.90
CA ARG A 171 32.12 12.31 31.91
C ARG A 171 33.44 13.05 31.69
N SER A 172 34.12 13.46 32.78
CA SER A 172 35.50 13.93 32.66
C SER A 172 36.39 12.75 32.24
N LEU A 173 37.34 13.04 31.36
CA LEU A 173 38.43 12.10 31.06
C LEU A 173 39.52 12.44 32.12
N GLU A 174 39.70 11.57 33.11
CA GLU A 174 40.88 11.58 34.00
C GLU A 174 42.05 10.97 33.25
#